data_063d59d4c7d2f01b667b62efbf58cf2f
#
_entry.id   063d59d4c7d2f01b667b62efbf58cf2f
#
_cell.length_a   1.000
_cell.length_b   1.000
_cell.length_c   1.000
_cell.angle_alpha   90.00
_cell.angle_beta   90.00
_cell.angle_gamma   90.00
#
_symmetry.space_group_name_H-M   'P 1'
#
loop_
_entity.id
_entity.type
_entity.pdbx_description
1 polymer ?
#
loop_
_entity_poly.entity_id
_entity_poly.type
_entity_poly.pdbx_seq_one_letter_code
_entity_poly.pdbx_strand_id
1 'polypeptide(L)'
;MDHFKLHSKYKPTGDQPHAIEELVKGFEEGNQFQTLLGVTGSGKTFTMANVIQALNKPTLIISHNKTLAAQLYGEMKEFFPENAVEYFVSYYDYYQPEAYVPQTDTYIAKDSAINEEIDKLRLSATAALVERKDVIVVASVSCIYGLGSPEDYLGMMVSLRPGMEKDRDDVIRALVDIQYTRNDMDFHRGTFRVRGDTLEIFPANYGDTAVRVEFFGDEIDRITEVDVLTGEIKCELEHFAVFPASHYVVPQEKILKACDAIEQELDERIRYFKGEDKLLEAQRISERTNFDIEMLKETGFCSGIENYSRHLAGLPAGATPHTLMDYFKDDYLIIVDESHITIPQIRGMYAGDQSRKSTLVDYGFRLPSAKDNRPLNFEEFESKIDQMLFVSATPNVYELSLIH
;
A
#
# COMPACT_ATOMS: atom_id res chain seq x y z
N MET A 1 20.38 -3.07 -5.58
CA MET A 1 20.99 -4.42 -5.64
C MET A 1 20.03 -5.35 -6.34
N ASP A 2 20.53 -6.42 -6.98
CA ASP A 2 19.67 -7.35 -7.74
C ASP A 2 19.65 -8.76 -7.09
N HIS A 3 20.33 -8.94 -5.96
CA HIS A 3 20.44 -10.23 -5.30
C HIS A 3 20.27 -10.11 -3.77
N PHE A 4 19.58 -11.10 -3.21
CA PHE A 4 19.49 -11.24 -1.76
C PHE A 4 20.78 -11.81 -1.19
N LYS A 5 21.25 -11.22 -0.08
CA LYS A 5 22.45 -11.65 0.63
C LYS A 5 22.10 -11.92 2.09
N LEU A 6 22.00 -13.19 2.41
CA LEU A 6 21.70 -13.65 3.77
C LEU A 6 22.91 -13.50 4.68
N HIS A 7 22.73 -12.83 5.79
CA HIS A 7 23.70 -12.74 6.87
C HIS A 7 23.20 -13.53 8.08
N SER A 8 23.93 -14.55 8.48
CA SER A 8 23.59 -15.32 9.67
C SER A 8 24.84 -15.91 10.32
N LYS A 9 24.83 -15.96 11.65
CA LYS A 9 25.82 -16.70 12.44
C LYS A 9 25.54 -18.22 12.44
N TYR A 10 24.34 -18.60 12.04
CA TYR A 10 23.88 -19.97 12.01
C TYR A 10 23.97 -20.54 10.59
N LYS A 11 24.09 -21.85 10.51
CA LYS A 11 23.95 -22.63 9.28
C LYS A 11 22.71 -23.52 9.39
N PRO A 12 22.06 -23.87 8.29
CA PRO A 12 20.96 -24.83 8.32
C PRO A 12 21.40 -26.15 8.96
N THR A 13 20.60 -26.68 9.90
CA THR A 13 20.88 -27.91 10.64
C THR A 13 19.65 -28.81 10.70
N GLY A 14 19.84 -30.07 11.06
CA GLY A 14 18.76 -31.06 11.12
C GLY A 14 18.12 -31.26 9.74
N ASP A 15 16.82 -31.17 9.67
CA ASP A 15 16.05 -31.34 8.44
C ASP A 15 15.98 -30.04 7.56
N GLN A 16 16.48 -28.89 8.06
CA GLN A 16 16.43 -27.64 7.34
C GLN A 16 17.13 -27.67 5.96
N PRO A 17 18.36 -28.22 5.80
CA PRO A 17 18.99 -28.29 4.48
C PRO A 17 18.14 -29.04 3.46
N HIS A 18 17.56 -30.18 3.84
CA HIS A 18 16.68 -30.94 2.96
C HIS A 18 15.41 -30.19 2.61
N ALA A 19 14.75 -29.56 3.60
CA ALA A 19 13.57 -28.77 3.38
C ALA A 19 13.83 -27.59 2.43
N ILE A 20 14.96 -26.88 2.58
CA ILE A 20 15.35 -25.79 1.70
C ILE A 20 15.56 -26.30 0.26
N GLU A 21 16.30 -27.38 0.09
CA GLU A 21 16.59 -27.98 -1.22
C GLU A 21 15.29 -28.39 -1.94
N GLU A 22 14.40 -29.10 -1.26
CA GLU A 22 13.11 -29.56 -1.84
C GLU A 22 12.19 -28.38 -2.18
N LEU A 23 12.10 -27.35 -1.33
CA LEU A 23 11.28 -26.16 -1.60
C LEU A 23 11.80 -25.38 -2.80
N VAL A 24 13.11 -25.13 -2.86
CA VAL A 24 13.74 -24.41 -3.98
C VAL A 24 13.53 -25.18 -5.27
N LYS A 25 13.86 -26.47 -5.29
CA LYS A 25 13.67 -27.34 -6.44
C LYS A 25 12.22 -27.36 -6.91
N GLY A 26 11.26 -27.51 -6.00
CA GLY A 26 9.84 -27.54 -6.34
C GLY A 26 9.37 -26.24 -7.00
N PHE A 27 9.82 -25.08 -6.52
CA PHE A 27 9.49 -23.78 -7.14
C PHE A 27 10.19 -23.58 -8.49
N GLU A 28 11.44 -24.04 -8.65
CA GLU A 28 12.15 -24.01 -9.93
C GLU A 28 11.52 -24.95 -10.97
N GLU A 29 10.93 -26.06 -10.55
CA GLU A 29 10.16 -26.99 -11.39
C GLU A 29 8.77 -26.46 -11.75
N GLY A 30 8.36 -25.31 -11.19
CA GLY A 30 7.11 -24.61 -11.50
C GLY A 30 5.93 -24.97 -10.59
N ASN A 31 6.16 -25.57 -9.42
CA ASN A 31 5.10 -25.76 -8.44
C ASN A 31 4.56 -24.41 -7.98
N GLN A 32 3.25 -24.21 -8.07
CA GLN A 32 2.61 -22.99 -7.62
C GLN A 32 2.48 -22.92 -6.10
N PHE A 33 2.21 -24.04 -5.45
CA PHE A 33 1.99 -24.15 -4.01
C PHE A 33 2.90 -25.17 -3.38
N GLN A 34 3.49 -24.82 -2.24
CA GLN A 34 4.25 -25.72 -1.40
C GLN A 34 3.95 -25.44 0.08
N THR A 35 4.15 -26.43 0.95
CA THR A 35 3.90 -26.31 2.38
C THR A 35 5.14 -26.70 3.17
N LEU A 36 5.62 -25.76 4.01
CA LEU A 36 6.65 -26.03 5.02
C LEU A 36 5.97 -26.38 6.34
N LEU A 37 6.06 -27.65 6.71
CA LEU A 37 5.60 -28.15 8.00
C LEU A 37 6.73 -28.07 9.03
N GLY A 38 6.52 -27.32 10.11
CA GLY A 38 7.51 -27.18 11.16
C GLY A 38 6.90 -26.74 12.48
N VAL A 39 7.28 -27.45 13.56
CA VAL A 39 6.83 -27.07 14.90
C VAL A 39 7.37 -25.71 15.33
N THR A 40 6.77 -25.12 16.36
CA THR A 40 7.27 -23.88 16.95
C THR A 40 8.71 -24.05 17.43
N GLY A 41 9.59 -23.10 17.10
CA GLY A 41 11.01 -23.15 17.46
C GLY A 41 11.88 -24.03 16.54
N SER A 42 11.35 -24.60 15.45
CA SER A 42 12.14 -25.37 14.48
C SER A 42 12.99 -24.52 13.52
N GLY A 43 12.97 -23.20 13.68
CA GLY A 43 13.73 -22.30 12.80
C GLY A 43 13.07 -22.06 11.44
N LYS A 44 11.71 -22.09 11.35
CA LYS A 44 10.97 -21.83 10.11
C LYS A 44 11.37 -20.51 9.45
N THR A 45 11.54 -19.43 10.23
CA THR A 45 11.96 -18.12 9.71
C THR A 45 13.31 -18.18 9.02
N PHE A 46 14.26 -18.90 9.59
CA PHE A 46 15.57 -19.10 8.98
C PHE A 46 15.50 -19.94 7.70
N THR A 47 14.65 -20.97 7.69
CA THR A 47 14.36 -21.76 6.48
C THR A 47 13.77 -20.89 5.38
N MET A 48 12.76 -20.04 5.69
CA MET A 48 12.19 -19.06 4.76
C MET A 48 13.26 -18.12 4.17
N ALA A 49 14.14 -17.57 5.02
CA ALA A 49 15.21 -16.67 4.59
C ALA A 49 16.18 -17.36 3.60
N ASN A 50 16.52 -18.62 3.82
CA ASN A 50 17.35 -19.39 2.90
C ASN A 50 16.64 -19.65 1.55
N VAL A 51 15.34 -19.93 1.56
CA VAL A 51 14.54 -20.11 0.35
C VAL A 51 14.47 -18.79 -0.44
N ILE A 52 14.24 -17.67 0.24
CA ILE A 52 14.22 -16.33 -0.39
C ILE A 52 15.54 -16.03 -1.09
N GLN A 53 16.66 -16.26 -0.39
CA GLN A 53 17.99 -16.05 -0.99
C GLN A 53 18.21 -16.94 -2.21
N ALA A 54 17.85 -18.22 -2.12
CA ALA A 54 18.08 -19.18 -3.21
C ALA A 54 17.26 -18.88 -4.44
N LEU A 55 15.96 -18.56 -4.28
CA LEU A 55 15.07 -18.23 -5.41
C LEU A 55 15.33 -16.83 -5.97
N ASN A 56 15.85 -15.92 -5.17
CA ASN A 56 16.16 -14.55 -5.54
C ASN A 56 14.99 -13.78 -6.15
N LYS A 57 13.78 -13.96 -5.61
CA LYS A 57 12.55 -13.31 -6.06
C LYS A 57 12.07 -12.28 -5.06
N PRO A 58 11.49 -11.14 -5.49
CA PRO A 58 10.74 -10.26 -4.60
C PRO A 58 9.75 -11.08 -3.78
N THR A 59 9.65 -10.81 -2.50
CA THR A 59 8.87 -11.67 -1.59
C THR A 59 7.90 -10.88 -0.75
N LEU A 60 6.64 -11.33 -0.71
CA LEU A 60 5.61 -10.87 0.21
C LEU A 60 5.40 -11.91 1.31
N ILE A 61 5.66 -11.54 2.56
CA ILE A 61 5.38 -12.38 3.73
C ILE A 61 4.13 -11.87 4.41
N ILE A 62 3.09 -12.70 4.50
CA ILE A 62 1.81 -12.34 5.11
C ILE A 62 1.66 -13.01 6.47
N SER A 63 1.41 -12.21 7.50
CA SER A 63 1.13 -12.67 8.87
C SER A 63 -0.26 -12.25 9.32
N HIS A 64 -0.90 -13.01 10.21
CA HIS A 64 -2.28 -12.79 10.63
C HIS A 64 -2.46 -11.60 11.60
N ASN A 65 -1.40 -11.09 12.20
CA ASN A 65 -1.48 -9.91 13.08
C ASN A 65 -0.23 -9.02 13.02
N LYS A 66 -0.37 -7.77 13.52
CA LYS A 66 0.70 -6.77 13.51
C LYS A 66 1.93 -7.17 14.34
N THR A 67 1.74 -7.83 15.47
CA THR A 67 2.83 -8.18 16.40
C THR A 67 3.75 -9.22 15.77
N LEU A 68 3.18 -10.27 15.17
CA LEU A 68 3.97 -11.28 14.47
C LEU A 68 4.60 -10.71 13.21
N ALA A 69 3.91 -9.86 12.47
CA ALA A 69 4.49 -9.16 11.34
C ALA A 69 5.69 -8.30 11.75
N ALA A 70 5.62 -7.59 12.88
CA ALA A 70 6.72 -6.79 13.40
C ALA A 70 7.92 -7.66 13.81
N GLN A 71 7.68 -8.82 14.44
CA GLN A 71 8.73 -9.77 14.77
C GLN A 71 9.43 -10.31 13.51
N LEU A 72 8.66 -10.78 12.53
CA LEU A 72 9.20 -11.27 11.25
C LEU A 72 9.97 -10.19 10.49
N TYR A 73 9.48 -8.96 10.51
CA TYR A 73 10.17 -7.81 9.92
C TYR A 73 11.54 -7.59 10.57
N GLY A 74 11.61 -7.62 11.92
CA GLY A 74 12.86 -7.52 12.65
C GLY A 74 13.84 -8.64 12.30
N GLU A 75 13.38 -9.89 12.30
CA GLU A 75 14.19 -11.06 11.95
C GLU A 75 14.70 -10.99 10.51
N MET A 76 13.85 -10.60 9.55
CA MET A 76 14.24 -10.44 8.14
C MET A 76 15.25 -9.32 7.94
N LYS A 77 15.13 -8.20 8.67
CA LYS A 77 16.15 -7.13 8.66
C LYS A 77 17.51 -7.59 9.17
N GLU A 78 17.54 -8.45 10.19
CA GLU A 78 18.79 -9.03 10.69
C GLU A 78 19.40 -9.99 9.65
N PHE A 79 18.58 -10.77 8.95
CA PHE A 79 19.04 -11.70 7.91
C PHE A 79 19.46 -10.98 6.62
N PHE A 80 18.83 -9.89 6.26
CA PHE A 80 19.06 -9.17 5.01
C PHE A 80 19.36 -7.67 5.22
N PRO A 81 20.45 -7.33 5.94
CA PRO A 81 20.75 -5.94 6.29
C PRO A 81 21.12 -5.04 5.09
N GLU A 82 21.53 -5.64 3.95
CA GLU A 82 21.90 -4.92 2.73
C GLU A 82 20.75 -4.83 1.72
N ASN A 83 19.65 -5.59 1.93
CA ASN A 83 18.50 -5.65 1.04
C ASN A 83 17.34 -4.78 1.56
N ALA A 84 16.36 -4.52 0.71
CA ALA A 84 15.17 -3.78 1.11
C ALA A 84 14.20 -4.70 1.85
N VAL A 85 14.16 -4.59 3.16
CA VAL A 85 13.17 -5.25 4.00
C VAL A 85 12.19 -4.18 4.48
N GLU A 86 10.93 -4.33 4.08
CA GLU A 86 9.88 -3.34 4.24
C GLU A 86 8.73 -3.87 5.10
N TYR A 87 7.94 -2.96 5.68
CA TYR A 87 6.85 -3.28 6.59
C TYR A 87 5.54 -2.67 6.10
N PHE A 88 4.52 -3.50 5.93
CA PHE A 88 3.23 -3.06 5.40
C PHE A 88 2.07 -3.63 6.21
N VAL A 89 1.64 -2.90 7.24
CA VAL A 89 0.49 -3.27 8.09
C VAL A 89 -0.53 -2.14 8.10
N SER A 90 -1.67 -2.33 8.74
CA SER A 90 -2.64 -1.25 8.92
C SER A 90 -1.99 -0.10 9.71
N TYR A 91 -2.05 1.11 9.16
CA TYR A 91 -1.42 2.31 9.75
C TYR A 91 -2.28 3.00 10.82
N TYR A 92 -3.41 2.38 11.19
CA TYR A 92 -4.25 2.88 12.27
C TYR A 92 -3.80 2.33 13.63
N ASP A 93 -3.53 3.21 14.59
CA ASP A 93 -3.40 2.85 16.00
C ASP A 93 -4.75 2.52 16.61
N TYR A 94 -5.76 3.31 16.23
CA TYR A 94 -7.17 3.11 16.53
C TYR A 94 -7.96 3.23 15.24
N TYR A 95 -8.90 2.31 15.02
CA TYR A 95 -9.77 2.32 13.85
C TYR A 95 -11.19 1.92 14.21
N GLN A 96 -12.10 2.88 14.12
CA GLN A 96 -13.53 2.64 14.14
C GLN A 96 -14.06 2.84 12.72
N PRO A 97 -14.47 1.78 12.04
CA PRO A 97 -15.04 1.91 10.70
C PRO A 97 -16.36 2.68 10.74
N GLU A 98 -16.63 3.44 9.68
CA GLU A 98 -17.94 4.02 9.46
C GLU A 98 -19.01 2.91 9.41
N ALA A 99 -20.08 3.07 10.17
CA ALA A 99 -21.16 2.10 10.24
C ALA A 99 -22.51 2.77 10.54
N TYR A 100 -23.58 2.08 10.22
CA TYR A 100 -24.92 2.49 10.61
C TYR A 100 -25.68 1.31 11.21
N VAL A 101 -26.34 1.55 12.34
CA VAL A 101 -27.14 0.56 13.06
C VAL A 101 -28.63 0.93 12.92
N PRO A 102 -29.37 0.34 11.96
CA PRO A 102 -30.75 0.72 11.68
C PRO A 102 -31.70 0.57 12.86
N GLN A 103 -31.47 -0.43 13.72
CA GLN A 103 -32.34 -0.74 14.87
C GLN A 103 -32.37 0.41 15.90
N THR A 104 -31.29 1.17 16.02
CA THR A 104 -31.15 2.27 16.97
C THR A 104 -31.05 3.63 16.28
N ASP A 105 -31.17 3.68 14.96
CA ASP A 105 -30.93 4.88 14.13
C ASP A 105 -29.60 5.57 14.50
N THR A 106 -28.55 4.76 14.69
CA THR A 106 -27.25 5.26 15.15
C THR A 106 -26.24 5.23 14.03
N TYR A 107 -25.80 6.42 13.60
CA TYR A 107 -24.67 6.56 12.69
C TYR A 107 -23.38 6.65 13.51
N ILE A 108 -22.42 5.82 13.13
CA ILE A 108 -21.08 5.78 13.69
C ILE A 108 -20.14 6.37 12.64
N ALA A 109 -19.64 7.56 12.88
CA ALA A 109 -18.65 8.17 12.00
C ALA A 109 -17.35 7.36 12.01
N LYS A 110 -16.63 7.36 10.89
CA LYS A 110 -15.26 6.85 10.86
C LYS A 110 -14.42 7.65 11.85
N ASP A 111 -13.78 6.98 12.79
CA ASP A 111 -12.81 7.55 13.69
C ASP A 111 -11.53 6.75 13.64
N SER A 112 -10.40 7.42 13.47
CA SER A 112 -9.12 6.76 13.31
C SER A 112 -7.96 7.66 13.72
N ALA A 113 -6.99 7.08 14.38
CA ALA A 113 -5.69 7.69 14.64
C ALA A 113 -4.65 7.03 13.73
N ILE A 114 -4.00 7.82 12.88
CA ILE A 114 -2.96 7.36 11.98
C ILE A 114 -1.64 7.33 12.72
N ASN A 115 -0.93 6.22 12.61
CA ASN A 115 0.45 6.11 13.06
C ASN A 115 1.37 6.58 11.93
N GLU A 116 1.99 7.74 12.11
CA GLU A 116 2.88 8.38 11.14
C GLU A 116 4.07 7.50 10.76
N GLU A 117 4.61 6.74 11.71
CA GLU A 117 5.74 5.86 11.45
C GLU A 117 5.34 4.66 10.57
N ILE A 118 4.17 4.07 10.84
CA ILE A 118 3.66 2.98 10.00
C ILE A 118 3.27 3.49 8.61
N ASP A 119 2.70 4.69 8.51
CA ASP A 119 2.37 5.31 7.23
C ASP A 119 3.63 5.52 6.37
N LYS A 120 4.69 6.05 6.97
CA LYS A 120 6.02 6.17 6.34
C LYS A 120 6.53 4.83 5.83
N LEU A 121 6.46 3.78 6.64
CA LEU A 121 6.92 2.44 6.26
C LEU A 121 6.09 1.84 5.10
N ARG A 122 4.80 2.12 5.05
CA ARG A 122 3.94 1.70 3.92
C ARG A 122 4.34 2.39 2.62
N LEU A 123 4.61 3.69 2.66
CA LEU A 123 5.09 4.45 1.50
C LEU A 123 6.48 3.99 1.08
N SER A 124 7.36 3.67 2.04
CA SER A 124 8.67 3.07 1.78
C SER A 124 8.54 1.73 1.04
N ALA A 125 7.62 0.87 1.46
CA ALA A 125 7.40 -0.44 0.84
C ALA A 125 7.01 -0.32 -0.64
N THR A 126 6.07 0.55 -0.98
CA THR A 126 5.65 0.76 -2.37
C THR A 126 6.74 1.41 -3.21
N ALA A 127 7.49 2.36 -2.67
CA ALA A 127 8.64 2.97 -3.33
C ALA A 127 9.75 1.93 -3.62
N ALA A 128 10.08 1.10 -2.63
CA ALA A 128 11.07 0.04 -2.79
C ALA A 128 10.68 -0.98 -3.87
N LEU A 129 9.41 -1.40 -3.94
CA LEU A 129 8.91 -2.32 -4.97
C LEU A 129 9.03 -1.75 -6.39
N VAL A 130 8.98 -0.43 -6.51
CA VAL A 130 9.18 0.26 -7.79
C VAL A 130 10.66 0.33 -8.17
N GLU A 131 11.52 0.67 -7.23
CA GLU A 131 12.93 1.00 -7.50
C GLU A 131 13.86 -0.23 -7.49
N ARG A 132 13.50 -1.28 -6.73
CA ARG A 132 14.40 -2.40 -6.43
C ARG A 132 13.76 -3.74 -6.81
N LYS A 133 14.62 -4.76 -6.97
CA LYS A 133 14.21 -6.15 -7.20
C LYS A 133 14.44 -7.04 -5.97
N ASP A 134 15.33 -6.62 -5.08
CA ASP A 134 15.71 -7.33 -3.86
C ASP A 134 14.86 -6.85 -2.67
N VAL A 135 13.54 -6.98 -2.77
CA VAL A 135 12.57 -6.46 -1.80
C VAL A 135 11.85 -7.60 -1.09
N ILE A 136 11.83 -7.54 0.23
CA ILE A 136 10.99 -8.36 1.09
C ILE A 136 9.99 -7.44 1.79
N VAL A 137 8.71 -7.63 1.56
CA VAL A 137 7.66 -6.90 2.28
C VAL A 137 7.03 -7.83 3.30
N VAL A 138 7.13 -7.49 4.58
CA VAL A 138 6.41 -8.19 5.65
C VAL A 138 5.11 -7.43 5.93
N ALA A 139 3.99 -8.09 5.69
CA ALA A 139 2.68 -7.49 5.76
C ALA A 139 1.72 -8.24 6.70
N SER A 140 0.74 -7.53 7.21
CA SER A 140 -0.47 -8.16 7.75
C SER A 140 -1.48 -8.41 6.61
N VAL A 141 -2.60 -9.03 6.93
CA VAL A 141 -3.70 -9.23 5.95
C VAL A 141 -4.26 -7.92 5.36
N SER A 142 -3.85 -6.76 5.88
CA SER A 142 -4.17 -5.46 5.28
C SER A 142 -3.63 -5.30 3.85
N CYS A 143 -2.69 -6.12 3.42
CA CYS A 143 -2.15 -6.12 2.05
C CYS A 143 -3.17 -6.50 0.97
N ILE A 144 -4.29 -7.14 1.34
CA ILE A 144 -5.37 -7.47 0.40
C ILE A 144 -6.44 -6.38 0.29
N TYR A 145 -6.34 -5.30 1.05
CA TYR A 145 -7.24 -4.15 0.96
C TYR A 145 -6.89 -3.25 -0.21
N GLY A 146 -7.90 -2.53 -0.70
CA GLY A 146 -7.76 -1.56 -1.78
C GLY A 146 -6.66 -0.52 -1.51
N LEU A 147 -5.85 -0.27 -2.50
CA LEU A 147 -4.77 0.70 -2.55
C LEU A 147 -4.91 1.52 -3.83
N GLY A 148 -4.19 2.63 -3.97
CA GLY A 148 -4.17 3.39 -5.22
C GLY A 148 -3.58 2.60 -6.39
N SER A 149 -3.90 3.02 -7.61
CA SER A 149 -3.35 2.40 -8.83
C SER A 149 -1.82 2.49 -8.87
N PRO A 150 -1.09 1.38 -9.06
CA PRO A 150 0.35 1.42 -9.24
C PRO A 150 0.77 2.27 -10.45
N GLU A 151 -0.02 2.27 -11.53
CA GLU A 151 0.25 3.06 -12.74
C GLU A 151 0.18 4.56 -12.45
N ASP A 152 -0.83 5.01 -11.69
CA ASP A 152 -0.97 6.41 -11.32
C ASP A 152 0.13 6.82 -10.34
N TYR A 153 0.44 5.97 -9.36
CA TYR A 153 1.52 6.19 -8.40
C TYR A 153 2.88 6.39 -9.09
N LEU A 154 3.18 5.53 -10.07
CA LEU A 154 4.38 5.63 -10.89
C LEU A 154 4.36 6.82 -11.84
N GLY A 155 3.23 7.04 -12.51
CA GLY A 155 3.07 8.10 -13.51
C GLY A 155 3.20 9.51 -12.92
N MET A 156 2.92 9.66 -11.63
CA MET A 156 3.02 10.94 -10.93
C MET A 156 4.36 11.14 -10.21
N MET A 157 5.25 10.17 -10.21
CA MET A 157 6.60 10.30 -9.64
C MET A 157 7.37 11.47 -10.29
N VAL A 158 7.97 12.33 -9.49
CA VAL A 158 8.79 13.45 -9.96
C VAL A 158 10.25 13.03 -10.00
N SER A 159 10.79 12.87 -11.21
CA SER A 159 12.20 12.51 -11.43
C SER A 159 13.04 13.77 -11.60
N LEU A 160 14.14 13.86 -10.85
CA LEU A 160 15.07 14.99 -10.84
C LEU A 160 16.50 14.49 -11.04
N ARG A 161 17.28 15.22 -11.86
CA ARG A 161 18.71 14.93 -12.14
C ARG A 161 19.49 16.22 -12.28
N PRO A 162 20.74 16.29 -11.81
CA PRO A 162 21.63 17.41 -12.15
C PRO A 162 21.76 17.56 -13.68
N GLY A 163 21.82 18.81 -14.15
CA GLY A 163 21.84 19.12 -15.59
C GLY A 163 20.50 19.06 -16.30
N MET A 164 19.38 18.80 -15.59
CA MET A 164 18.06 18.80 -16.18
C MET A 164 17.54 20.22 -16.32
N GLU A 165 17.18 20.63 -17.56
CA GLU A 165 16.45 21.88 -17.83
C GLU A 165 15.02 21.74 -17.28
N LYS A 166 14.78 22.32 -16.14
CA LYS A 166 13.46 22.32 -15.47
C LYS A 166 13.34 23.48 -14.50
N ASP A 167 12.39 24.34 -14.75
CA ASP A 167 12.13 25.49 -13.87
C ASP A 167 11.76 25.01 -12.46
N ARG A 168 12.26 25.71 -11.45
CA ARG A 168 11.97 25.47 -10.03
C ARG A 168 10.43 25.49 -9.76
N ASP A 169 9.72 26.42 -10.36
CA ASP A 169 8.27 26.57 -10.14
C ASP A 169 7.48 25.43 -10.80
N ASP A 170 7.99 24.83 -11.89
CA ASP A 170 7.43 23.61 -12.46
C ASP A 170 7.63 22.40 -11.53
N VAL A 171 8.80 22.30 -10.88
CA VAL A 171 9.02 21.27 -9.87
C VAL A 171 8.10 21.47 -8.67
N ILE A 172 7.91 22.70 -8.20
CA ILE A 172 7.00 23.01 -7.10
C ILE A 172 5.57 22.61 -7.44
N ARG A 173 5.08 22.94 -8.65
CA ARG A 173 3.74 22.50 -9.10
C ARG A 173 3.61 21.00 -9.09
N ALA A 174 4.59 20.27 -9.64
CA ALA A 174 4.60 18.82 -9.64
C ALA A 174 4.59 18.23 -8.23
N LEU A 175 5.28 18.83 -7.26
CA LEU A 175 5.24 18.42 -5.86
C LEU A 175 3.85 18.60 -5.24
N VAL A 176 3.18 19.70 -5.52
CA VAL A 176 1.80 19.95 -5.06
C VAL A 176 0.84 18.91 -5.66
N ASP A 177 0.99 18.58 -6.94
CA ASP A 177 0.18 17.58 -7.62
C ASP A 177 0.31 16.19 -6.99
N ILE A 178 1.47 15.86 -6.42
CA ILE A 178 1.70 14.60 -5.71
C ILE A 178 1.47 14.71 -4.19
N GLN A 179 0.70 15.71 -3.76
CA GLN A 179 0.22 15.91 -2.39
C GLN A 179 1.30 16.34 -1.38
N TYR A 180 2.41 16.95 -1.83
CA TYR A 180 3.33 17.66 -0.94
C TYR A 180 2.81 19.04 -0.65
N THR A 181 3.02 19.51 0.58
CA THR A 181 2.64 20.86 0.99
C THR A 181 3.86 21.71 1.27
N ARG A 182 3.78 22.99 0.89
CA ARG A 182 4.83 23.96 1.24
C ARG A 182 4.73 24.31 2.72
N ASN A 183 5.82 24.10 3.45
CA ASN A 183 5.92 24.53 4.83
C ASN A 183 7.35 25.01 5.14
N ASP A 184 7.54 26.31 5.16
CA ASP A 184 8.86 26.91 5.40
C ASP A 184 9.21 26.97 6.89
N MET A 185 8.24 26.78 7.80
CA MET A 185 8.39 26.90 9.25
C MET A 185 8.53 25.56 9.95
N ASP A 186 7.67 24.62 9.61
CA ASP A 186 7.64 23.26 10.17
C ASP A 186 7.94 22.25 9.08
N PHE A 187 9.22 21.89 8.96
CA PHE A 187 9.72 21.02 7.91
C PHE A 187 9.67 19.57 8.35
N HIS A 188 8.68 18.85 7.87
CA HIS A 188 8.42 17.45 8.21
C HIS A 188 8.12 16.63 6.95
N ARG A 189 8.01 15.34 7.09
CA ARG A 189 7.72 14.36 6.04
C ARG A 189 6.51 14.79 5.19
N GLY A 190 6.64 14.71 3.87
CA GLY A 190 5.60 15.14 2.91
C GLY A 190 5.49 16.64 2.71
N THR A 191 6.49 17.43 3.17
CA THR A 191 6.56 18.86 2.92
C THR A 191 7.78 19.25 2.10
N PHE A 192 7.73 20.44 1.53
CA PHE A 192 8.88 21.10 0.91
C PHE A 192 8.98 22.56 1.37
N ARG A 193 10.17 23.11 1.30
CA ARG A 193 10.42 24.53 1.57
C ARG A 193 11.32 25.13 0.50
N VAL A 194 11.17 26.44 0.28
CA VAL A 194 11.87 27.17 -0.78
C VAL A 194 12.65 28.34 -0.18
N ARG A 195 13.94 28.42 -0.49
CA ARG A 195 14.81 29.50 -0.07
C ARG A 195 15.67 29.97 -1.25
N GLY A 196 15.25 31.05 -1.91
CA GLY A 196 15.92 31.53 -3.14
C GLY A 196 15.86 30.46 -4.23
N ASP A 197 16.99 30.10 -4.77
CA ASP A 197 17.13 29.08 -5.83
C ASP A 197 17.29 27.65 -5.27
N THR A 198 17.02 27.47 -3.98
CA THR A 198 17.13 26.18 -3.30
C THR A 198 15.73 25.67 -2.91
N LEU A 199 15.44 24.45 -3.31
CA LEU A 199 14.26 23.68 -2.94
C LEU A 199 14.68 22.52 -2.05
N GLU A 200 14.13 22.41 -0.85
CA GLU A 200 14.33 21.28 0.04
C GLU A 200 13.04 20.49 0.15
N ILE A 201 13.14 19.19 -0.10
CA ILE A 201 12.02 18.24 -0.11
C ILE A 201 12.25 17.23 1.00
N PHE A 202 11.26 17.04 1.88
CA PHE A 202 11.27 15.96 2.85
C PHE A 202 10.40 14.82 2.33
N PRO A 203 10.98 13.76 1.73
CA PRO A 203 10.23 12.69 1.10
C PRO A 203 9.30 12.01 2.08
N ALA A 204 8.10 11.65 1.63
CA ALA A 204 7.08 11.04 2.48
C ALA A 204 7.47 9.65 3.02
N ASN A 205 8.38 8.97 2.34
CA ASN A 205 8.92 7.66 2.68
C ASN A 205 10.27 7.70 3.42
N TYR A 206 10.80 8.91 3.73
CA TYR A 206 12.08 9.09 4.45
C TYR A 206 11.85 9.33 5.94
N GLY A 207 12.86 9.05 6.77
CA GLY A 207 12.80 9.20 8.21
C GLY A 207 13.41 10.49 8.74
N ASP A 208 14.70 10.72 8.46
CA ASP A 208 15.55 11.75 9.09
C ASP A 208 16.38 12.54 8.08
N THR A 209 16.22 12.26 6.79
CA THR A 209 16.91 12.96 5.71
C THR A 209 15.94 13.65 4.78
N ALA A 210 16.41 14.76 4.21
CA ALA A 210 15.72 15.49 3.17
C ALA A 210 16.60 15.59 1.94
N VAL A 211 16.03 16.00 0.83
CA VAL A 211 16.75 16.22 -0.42
C VAL A 211 16.73 17.70 -0.76
N ARG A 212 17.92 18.25 -0.95
CA ARG A 212 18.14 19.64 -1.37
C ARG A 212 18.43 19.66 -2.86
N VAL A 213 17.65 20.43 -3.60
CA VAL A 213 17.79 20.68 -5.03
C VAL A 213 18.17 22.14 -5.22
N GLU A 214 19.34 22.38 -5.79
CA GLU A 214 19.87 23.71 -6.08
C GLU A 214 19.71 24.00 -7.57
N PHE A 215 19.17 25.18 -7.90
CA PHE A 215 18.92 25.60 -9.27
C PHE A 215 19.89 26.71 -9.67
N PHE A 216 20.28 26.70 -10.93
CA PHE A 216 20.96 27.81 -11.57
C PHE A 216 20.18 28.26 -12.82
N GLY A 217 19.36 29.31 -12.66
CA GLY A 217 18.36 29.66 -13.65
C GLY A 217 17.29 28.55 -13.76
N ASP A 218 17.08 28.07 -14.98
CA ASP A 218 16.09 27.02 -15.28
C ASP A 218 16.72 25.62 -15.33
N GLU A 219 17.90 25.43 -14.75
CA GLU A 219 18.61 24.16 -14.71
C GLU A 219 18.85 23.70 -13.27
N ILE A 220 18.72 22.40 -13.02
CA ILE A 220 19.09 21.77 -11.76
C ILE A 220 20.61 21.62 -11.74
N ASP A 221 21.27 22.42 -10.89
CA ASP A 221 22.73 22.43 -10.75
C ASP A 221 23.21 21.24 -9.90
N ARG A 222 22.56 21.01 -8.75
CA ARG A 222 23.01 20.02 -7.77
C ARG A 222 21.85 19.42 -7.00
N ILE A 223 21.97 18.13 -6.67
CA ILE A 223 21.05 17.43 -5.76
C ILE A 223 21.85 16.78 -4.64
N THR A 224 21.49 17.03 -3.38
CA THR A 224 22.15 16.48 -2.20
C THR A 224 21.16 15.91 -1.20
N GLU A 225 21.53 14.80 -0.57
CA GLU A 225 20.85 14.32 0.62
C GLU A 225 21.41 15.01 1.85
N VAL A 226 20.52 15.54 2.68
CA VAL A 226 20.90 16.32 3.86
C VAL A 226 20.21 15.78 5.11
N ASP A 227 20.90 15.85 6.24
CA ASP A 227 20.28 15.61 7.55
C ASP A 227 19.31 16.74 7.89
N VAL A 228 18.09 16.40 8.29
CA VAL A 228 17.03 17.39 8.53
C VAL A 228 17.32 18.29 9.72
N LEU A 229 17.97 17.76 10.76
CA LEU A 229 18.23 18.49 12.00
C LEU A 229 19.47 19.39 11.90
N THR A 230 20.54 18.86 11.31
CA THR A 230 21.82 19.56 11.25
C THR A 230 22.04 20.31 9.94
N GLY A 231 21.35 19.93 8.86
CA GLY A 231 21.57 20.42 7.51
C GLY A 231 22.86 19.91 6.86
N GLU A 232 23.54 18.96 7.48
CA GLU A 232 24.78 18.36 6.98
C GLU A 232 24.53 17.55 5.71
N ILE A 233 25.36 17.76 4.70
CA ILE A 233 25.28 17.00 3.44
C ILE A 233 25.83 15.59 3.69
N LYS A 234 24.99 14.58 3.48
CA LYS A 234 25.35 13.16 3.59
C LYS A 234 26.00 12.65 2.30
N CYS A 235 25.39 12.96 1.16
CA CYS A 235 25.93 12.59 -0.15
C CYS A 235 25.35 13.48 -1.26
N GLU A 236 26.00 13.43 -2.44
CA GLU A 236 25.45 13.97 -3.68
C GLU A 236 24.69 12.88 -4.43
N LEU A 237 23.60 13.26 -5.09
CA LEU A 237 22.73 12.36 -5.82
C LEU A 237 22.78 12.69 -7.32
N GLU A 238 23.03 11.68 -8.14
CA GLU A 238 22.97 11.79 -9.61
C GLU A 238 21.52 11.70 -10.15
N HIS A 239 20.64 11.14 -9.34
CA HIS A 239 19.20 11.01 -9.63
C HIS A 239 18.42 10.93 -8.35
N PHE A 240 17.27 11.59 -8.33
CA PHE A 240 16.32 11.47 -7.24
C PHE A 240 14.89 11.37 -7.77
N ALA A 241 14.14 10.39 -7.26
CA ALA A 241 12.74 10.18 -7.53
C ALA A 241 11.89 10.56 -6.31
N VAL A 242 11.02 11.55 -6.47
CA VAL A 242 10.06 11.93 -5.44
C VAL A 242 8.77 11.14 -5.68
N PHE A 243 8.45 10.24 -4.77
CA PHE A 243 7.20 9.48 -4.80
C PHE A 243 6.06 10.29 -4.17
N PRO A 244 4.80 10.04 -4.60
CA PRO A 244 3.65 10.68 -4.01
C PRO A 244 3.57 10.53 -2.49
N ALA A 245 3.06 11.55 -1.80
CA ALA A 245 2.88 11.54 -0.35
C ALA A 245 1.70 10.67 0.11
N SER A 246 0.92 10.13 -0.82
CA SER A 246 -0.22 9.24 -0.55
C SER A 246 -0.34 8.19 -1.66
N HIS A 247 -0.87 7.01 -1.33
CA HIS A 247 -1.21 5.98 -2.32
C HIS A 247 -2.43 6.33 -3.19
N TYR A 248 -3.24 7.30 -2.77
CA TYR A 248 -4.47 7.73 -3.48
C TYR A 248 -4.25 9.02 -4.27
N VAL A 249 -3.08 9.20 -4.84
CA VAL A 249 -2.78 10.33 -5.73
C VAL A 249 -3.21 9.99 -7.15
N VAL A 250 -3.98 10.89 -7.75
CA VAL A 250 -4.57 10.70 -9.08
C VAL A 250 -4.37 11.98 -9.90
N PRO A 251 -3.99 11.88 -11.18
CA PRO A 251 -3.89 13.05 -12.06
C PRO A 251 -5.17 13.87 -12.12
N GLN A 252 -5.07 15.20 -12.18
CA GLN A 252 -6.21 16.12 -12.17
C GLN A 252 -7.26 15.80 -13.25
N GLU A 253 -6.82 15.40 -14.43
CA GLU A 253 -7.71 14.99 -15.51
C GLU A 253 -8.58 13.78 -15.13
N LYS A 254 -8.01 12.80 -14.43
CA LYS A 254 -8.76 11.64 -13.93
C LYS A 254 -9.72 12.03 -12.81
N ILE A 255 -9.33 12.97 -11.94
CA ILE A 255 -10.22 13.50 -10.88
C ILE A 255 -11.47 14.12 -11.50
N LEU A 256 -11.32 14.95 -12.52
CA LEU A 256 -12.47 15.60 -13.19
C LEU A 256 -13.40 14.55 -13.82
N LYS A 257 -12.85 13.56 -14.53
CA LYS A 257 -13.64 12.45 -15.10
C LYS A 257 -14.35 11.62 -14.01
N ALA A 258 -13.66 11.41 -12.89
CA ALA A 258 -14.25 10.71 -11.73
C ALA A 258 -15.41 11.51 -11.13
N CYS A 259 -15.27 12.85 -11.00
CA CYS A 259 -16.34 13.72 -10.52
C CYS A 259 -17.58 13.63 -11.41
N ASP A 260 -17.43 13.66 -12.74
CA ASP A 260 -18.56 13.49 -13.67
C ASP A 260 -19.25 12.14 -13.49
N ALA A 261 -18.49 11.06 -13.30
CA ALA A 261 -19.04 9.73 -13.06
C ALA A 261 -19.73 9.61 -11.69
N ILE A 262 -19.19 10.26 -10.66
CA ILE A 262 -19.79 10.35 -9.32
C ILE A 262 -21.10 11.12 -9.37
N GLU A 263 -21.17 12.26 -10.11
CA GLU A 263 -22.39 13.03 -10.29
C GLU A 263 -23.49 12.18 -10.97
N GLN A 264 -23.16 11.41 -12.00
CA GLN A 264 -24.10 10.52 -12.67
C GLN A 264 -24.65 9.44 -11.72
N GLU A 265 -23.76 8.78 -10.95
CA GLU A 265 -24.18 7.78 -9.96
C GLU A 265 -25.05 8.42 -8.85
N LEU A 266 -24.71 9.62 -8.41
CA LEU A 266 -25.51 10.38 -7.45
C LEU A 266 -26.93 10.64 -7.96
N ASP A 267 -27.07 11.12 -9.18
CA ASP A 267 -28.38 11.39 -9.79
C ASP A 267 -29.23 10.13 -9.91
N GLU A 268 -28.61 9.00 -10.27
CA GLU A 268 -29.29 7.69 -10.30
C GLU A 268 -29.73 7.27 -8.91
N ARG A 269 -28.88 7.46 -7.90
CA ARG A 269 -29.19 7.05 -6.52
C ARG A 269 -30.29 7.93 -5.90
N ILE A 270 -30.28 9.24 -6.17
CA ILE A 270 -31.33 10.17 -5.73
C ILE A 270 -32.67 9.78 -6.36
N ARG A 271 -32.69 9.48 -7.65
CA ARG A 271 -33.91 9.00 -8.34
C ARG A 271 -34.44 7.72 -7.73
N TYR A 272 -33.55 6.77 -7.43
CA TYR A 272 -33.91 5.53 -6.77
C TYR A 272 -34.56 5.78 -5.40
N PHE A 273 -33.93 6.56 -4.51
CA PHE A 273 -34.46 6.85 -3.19
C PHE A 273 -35.81 7.61 -3.24
N LYS A 274 -35.94 8.57 -4.14
CA LYS A 274 -37.23 9.28 -4.33
C LYS A 274 -38.33 8.33 -4.83
N GLY A 275 -37.98 7.38 -5.70
CA GLY A 275 -38.93 6.37 -6.19
C GLY A 275 -39.39 5.40 -5.10
N GLU A 276 -38.57 5.16 -4.09
CA GLU A 276 -38.89 4.33 -2.92
C GLU A 276 -39.45 5.14 -1.73
N ASP A 277 -39.77 6.41 -1.93
CA ASP A 277 -40.26 7.34 -0.89
C ASP A 277 -39.28 7.57 0.28
N LYS A 278 -37.97 7.36 0.03
CA LYS A 278 -36.86 7.53 0.98
C LYS A 278 -36.25 8.92 0.84
N LEU A 279 -37.00 9.96 1.24
CA LEU A 279 -36.58 11.36 1.01
C LEU A 279 -35.39 11.77 1.88
N LEU A 280 -35.28 11.25 3.10
CA LEU A 280 -34.18 11.53 4.02
C LEU A 280 -32.85 10.97 3.48
N GLU A 281 -32.87 9.72 2.97
CA GLU A 281 -31.74 9.09 2.35
C GLU A 281 -31.30 9.83 1.07
N ALA A 282 -32.26 10.30 0.27
CA ALA A 282 -31.98 11.11 -0.92
C ALA A 282 -31.30 12.43 -0.57
N GLN A 283 -31.75 13.13 0.47
CA GLN A 283 -31.16 14.37 0.93
C GLN A 283 -29.74 14.13 1.48
N ARG A 284 -29.60 13.13 2.35
CA ARG A 284 -28.34 12.78 2.99
C ARG A 284 -27.23 12.48 1.97
N ILE A 285 -27.52 11.62 1.00
CA ILE A 285 -26.53 11.25 -0.03
C ILE A 285 -26.19 12.44 -0.94
N SER A 286 -27.21 13.27 -1.25
CA SER A 286 -27.01 14.48 -2.08
C SER A 286 -26.06 15.48 -1.40
N GLU A 287 -26.33 15.84 -0.15
CA GLU A 287 -25.54 16.82 0.58
C GLU A 287 -24.08 16.35 0.73
N ARG A 288 -23.88 15.11 1.16
CA ARG A 288 -22.53 14.55 1.36
C ARG A 288 -21.75 14.46 0.05
N THR A 289 -22.35 13.90 -0.99
CA THR A 289 -21.63 13.65 -2.24
C THR A 289 -21.31 14.95 -2.97
N ASN A 290 -22.22 15.93 -2.99
CA ASN A 290 -21.92 17.22 -3.61
C ASN A 290 -20.77 17.94 -2.90
N PHE A 291 -20.73 17.91 -1.58
CA PHE A 291 -19.60 18.47 -0.82
C PHE A 291 -18.28 17.74 -1.16
N ASP A 292 -18.28 16.42 -1.22
CA ASP A 292 -17.10 15.65 -1.56
C ASP A 292 -16.61 15.95 -3.00
N ILE A 293 -17.53 16.11 -3.96
CA ILE A 293 -17.20 16.48 -5.35
C ILE A 293 -16.56 17.89 -5.41
N GLU A 294 -17.09 18.84 -4.68
CA GLU A 294 -16.53 20.21 -4.62
C GLU A 294 -15.09 20.17 -4.07
N MET A 295 -14.86 19.45 -2.98
CA MET A 295 -13.52 19.26 -2.40
C MET A 295 -12.56 18.57 -3.38
N LEU A 296 -13.01 17.54 -4.10
CA LEU A 296 -12.20 16.85 -5.11
C LEU A 296 -11.80 17.78 -6.26
N LYS A 297 -12.74 18.61 -6.75
CA LYS A 297 -12.47 19.55 -7.84
C LYS A 297 -11.49 20.66 -7.42
N GLU A 298 -11.59 21.16 -6.20
CA GLU A 298 -10.77 22.27 -5.71
C GLU A 298 -9.39 21.85 -5.21
N THR A 299 -9.32 20.75 -4.46
CA THR A 299 -8.09 20.35 -3.74
C THR A 299 -7.50 19.01 -4.21
N GLY A 300 -8.21 18.26 -5.05
CA GLY A 300 -7.83 16.89 -5.42
C GLY A 300 -8.05 15.87 -4.31
N PHE A 301 -8.66 16.25 -3.20
CA PHE A 301 -8.86 15.40 -2.03
C PHE A 301 -10.20 15.67 -1.34
N CYS A 302 -10.79 14.63 -0.72
CA CYS A 302 -11.90 14.77 0.21
C CYS A 302 -11.81 13.76 1.34
N SER A 303 -12.49 14.05 2.46
CA SER A 303 -12.55 13.09 3.58
C SER A 303 -13.31 11.83 3.17
N GLY A 304 -12.65 10.67 3.26
CA GLY A 304 -13.21 9.39 2.80
C GLY A 304 -13.06 9.18 1.30
N ILE A 305 -12.06 9.78 0.68
CA ILE A 305 -11.74 9.65 -0.76
C ILE A 305 -11.68 8.19 -1.23
N GLU A 306 -11.32 7.27 -0.35
CA GLU A 306 -11.29 5.84 -0.62
C GLU A 306 -12.65 5.27 -1.06
N ASN A 307 -13.78 5.90 -0.64
CA ASN A 307 -15.11 5.48 -1.07
C ASN A 307 -15.40 5.75 -2.55
N TYR A 308 -14.58 6.56 -3.19
CA TYR A 308 -14.64 6.89 -4.61
C TYR A 308 -13.52 6.22 -5.43
N SER A 309 -12.76 5.29 -4.82
CA SER A 309 -11.57 4.65 -5.42
C SER A 309 -11.85 4.02 -6.78
N ARG A 310 -13.02 3.42 -6.99
CA ARG A 310 -13.44 2.87 -8.29
C ARG A 310 -13.47 3.93 -9.38
N HIS A 311 -14.11 5.06 -9.11
CA HIS A 311 -14.22 6.16 -10.07
C HIS A 311 -12.87 6.83 -10.33
N LEU A 312 -12.08 7.04 -9.28
CA LEU A 312 -10.74 7.61 -9.37
C LEU A 312 -9.78 6.73 -10.19
N ALA A 313 -9.91 5.42 -10.05
CA ALA A 313 -9.14 4.45 -10.84
C ALA A 313 -9.72 4.22 -12.26
N GLY A 314 -10.90 4.77 -12.58
CA GLY A 314 -11.57 4.57 -13.86
C GLY A 314 -12.05 3.12 -14.09
N LEU A 315 -12.33 2.38 -13.02
CA LEU A 315 -12.71 0.98 -13.08
C LEU A 315 -14.24 0.80 -13.20
N PRO A 316 -14.70 -0.26 -13.88
CA PRO A 316 -16.12 -0.60 -13.92
C PRO A 316 -16.62 -1.10 -12.56
N ALA A 317 -17.95 -1.12 -12.39
CA ALA A 317 -18.57 -1.63 -11.17
C ALA A 317 -18.20 -3.10 -10.92
N GLY A 318 -17.85 -3.43 -9.69
CA GLY A 318 -17.47 -4.79 -9.28
C GLY A 318 -16.06 -5.21 -9.68
N ALA A 319 -15.26 -4.34 -10.29
CA ALA A 319 -13.88 -4.64 -10.64
C ALA A 319 -13.03 -4.98 -9.41
N THR A 320 -12.04 -5.83 -9.61
CA THR A 320 -11.03 -6.15 -8.59
C THR A 320 -10.25 -4.88 -8.23
N PRO A 321 -10.19 -4.48 -6.95
CA PRO A 321 -9.41 -3.31 -6.55
C PRO A 321 -7.91 -3.55 -6.69
N HIS A 322 -7.15 -2.49 -6.92
CA HIS A 322 -5.71 -2.54 -6.78
C HIS A 322 -5.32 -2.70 -5.31
N THR A 323 -4.31 -3.53 -5.07
CA THR A 323 -3.78 -3.82 -3.72
C THR A 323 -2.26 -3.75 -3.71
N LEU A 324 -1.64 -4.00 -2.56
CA LEU A 324 -0.18 -4.11 -2.49
C LEU A 324 0.38 -5.16 -3.46
N MET A 325 -0.38 -6.24 -3.72
CA MET A 325 0.04 -7.31 -4.62
C MET A 325 0.25 -6.82 -6.05
N ASP A 326 -0.45 -5.76 -6.47
CA ASP A 326 -0.32 -5.17 -7.81
C ASP A 326 0.94 -4.28 -7.96
N TYR A 327 1.62 -3.95 -6.86
CA TYR A 327 2.91 -3.24 -6.88
C TYR A 327 4.10 -4.20 -7.08
N PHE A 328 3.91 -5.49 -6.84
CA PHE A 328 4.89 -6.50 -7.24
C PHE A 328 4.85 -6.67 -8.76
N LYS A 329 6.03 -6.74 -9.36
CA LYS A 329 6.14 -7.16 -10.76
C LYS A 329 5.90 -8.67 -10.84
N ASP A 330 5.71 -9.16 -12.06
CA ASP A 330 5.59 -10.59 -12.31
C ASP A 330 6.77 -11.37 -11.69
N ASP A 331 6.53 -12.62 -11.33
CA ASP A 331 7.52 -13.53 -10.75
C ASP A 331 7.97 -13.14 -9.33
N TYR A 332 7.04 -13.17 -8.39
CA TYR A 332 7.31 -12.96 -6.97
C TYR A 332 6.83 -14.13 -6.11
N LEU A 333 7.40 -14.25 -4.91
CA LEU A 333 7.05 -15.29 -3.95
C LEU A 333 6.13 -14.72 -2.86
N ILE A 334 5.05 -15.43 -2.57
CA ILE A 334 4.25 -15.18 -1.36
C ILE A 334 4.58 -16.24 -0.32
N ILE A 335 4.85 -15.82 0.90
CA ILE A 335 4.98 -16.69 2.07
C ILE A 335 3.86 -16.35 3.04
N VAL A 336 3.04 -17.33 3.39
CA VAL A 336 1.96 -17.17 4.37
C VAL A 336 2.37 -17.82 5.67
N ASP A 337 2.73 -16.99 6.65
CA ASP A 337 3.09 -17.45 7.99
C ASP A 337 1.86 -17.81 8.79
N GLU A 338 1.96 -18.87 9.62
CA GLU A 338 0.85 -19.48 10.36
C GLU A 338 -0.40 -19.60 9.47
N SER A 339 -0.23 -20.23 8.30
CA SER A 339 -1.21 -20.25 7.22
C SER A 339 -2.58 -20.80 7.64
N HIS A 340 -2.62 -21.74 8.59
CA HIS A 340 -3.83 -22.29 9.17
C HIS A 340 -4.74 -21.24 9.87
N ILE A 341 -4.17 -20.08 10.24
CA ILE A 341 -4.91 -18.92 10.78
C ILE A 341 -5.07 -17.85 9.72
N THR A 342 -3.99 -17.55 8.98
CA THR A 342 -3.93 -16.43 8.03
C THR A 342 -4.85 -16.64 6.84
N ILE A 343 -4.91 -17.82 6.26
CA ILE A 343 -5.79 -18.12 5.10
C ILE A 343 -7.28 -17.98 5.44
N PRO A 344 -7.81 -18.57 6.54
CA PRO A 344 -9.19 -18.34 6.95
C PRO A 344 -9.51 -16.86 7.18
N GLN A 345 -8.58 -16.08 7.72
CA GLN A 345 -8.75 -14.64 7.92
C GLN A 345 -8.87 -13.89 6.59
N ILE A 346 -8.00 -14.16 5.61
CA ILE A 346 -8.08 -13.59 4.26
C ILE A 346 -9.44 -13.91 3.65
N ARG A 347 -9.91 -15.15 3.76
CA ARG A 347 -11.19 -15.60 3.22
C ARG A 347 -12.40 -14.91 3.84
N GLY A 348 -12.34 -14.59 5.13
CA GLY A 348 -13.45 -13.98 5.88
C GLY A 348 -13.62 -12.47 5.71
N MET A 349 -12.58 -11.74 5.27
CA MET A 349 -12.57 -10.28 5.29
C MET A 349 -13.58 -9.63 4.33
N TYR A 350 -13.73 -10.16 3.14
CA TYR A 350 -14.62 -9.62 2.11
C TYR A 350 -16.09 -9.53 2.56
N ALA A 351 -16.62 -10.60 3.12
CA ALA A 351 -18.03 -10.69 3.50
C ALA A 351 -18.41 -9.67 4.59
N GLY A 352 -17.55 -9.49 5.59
CA GLY A 352 -17.75 -8.52 6.67
C GLY A 352 -17.76 -7.07 6.18
N ASP A 353 -16.84 -6.71 5.30
CA ASP A 353 -16.78 -5.38 4.69
C ASP A 353 -18.02 -5.08 3.83
N GLN A 354 -18.43 -6.02 2.99
CA GLN A 354 -19.60 -5.88 2.13
C GLN A 354 -20.89 -5.71 2.92
N SER A 355 -21.10 -6.47 4.00
CA SER A 355 -22.28 -6.36 4.86
C SER A 355 -22.38 -4.95 5.48
N ARG A 356 -21.31 -4.45 6.04
CA ARG A 356 -21.25 -3.10 6.65
C ARG A 356 -21.53 -2.00 5.62
N LYS A 357 -20.90 -2.05 4.46
CA LYS A 357 -21.07 -1.05 3.40
C LYS A 357 -22.42 -1.11 2.73
N SER A 358 -23.02 -2.28 2.58
CA SER A 358 -24.39 -2.40 2.07
C SER A 358 -25.38 -1.61 2.93
N THR A 359 -25.26 -1.69 4.26
CA THR A 359 -26.10 -0.89 5.15
C THR A 359 -25.91 0.61 4.96
N LEU A 360 -24.65 1.08 4.83
CA LEU A 360 -24.37 2.50 4.57
C LEU A 360 -24.98 2.97 3.23
N VAL A 361 -24.93 2.15 2.21
CA VAL A 361 -25.49 2.44 0.89
C VAL A 361 -27.03 2.45 0.93
N ASP A 362 -27.65 1.48 1.59
CA ASP A 362 -29.12 1.32 1.63
C ASP A 362 -29.79 2.46 2.41
N TYR A 363 -29.07 3.09 3.34
CA TYR A 363 -29.55 4.22 4.16
C TYR A 363 -28.99 5.58 3.72
N GLY A 364 -28.41 5.69 2.54
CA GLY A 364 -28.00 6.97 1.92
C GLY A 364 -26.79 7.64 2.54
N PHE A 365 -25.92 6.91 3.25
CA PHE A 365 -24.66 7.44 3.76
C PHE A 365 -23.53 7.37 2.73
N ARG A 366 -23.57 6.40 1.82
CA ARG A 366 -22.59 6.21 0.76
C ARG A 366 -23.25 5.83 -0.55
N LEU A 367 -22.56 6.15 -1.66
CA LEU A 367 -22.93 5.68 -2.98
C LEU A 367 -22.67 4.17 -3.14
N PRO A 368 -23.37 3.48 -4.05
CA PRO A 368 -23.11 2.07 -4.35
C PRO A 368 -21.64 1.74 -4.65
N SER A 369 -20.91 2.66 -5.30
CA SER A 369 -19.48 2.52 -5.62
C SER A 369 -18.57 2.40 -4.41
N ALA A 370 -19.00 2.85 -3.24
CA ALA A 370 -18.24 2.67 -1.99
C ALA A 370 -18.02 1.18 -1.65
N LYS A 371 -18.85 0.28 -2.14
CA LYS A 371 -18.74 -1.18 -1.98
C LYS A 371 -17.56 -1.77 -2.76
N ASP A 372 -17.06 -1.05 -3.76
CA ASP A 372 -15.90 -1.46 -4.57
C ASP A 372 -14.56 -1.07 -3.93
N ASN A 373 -14.56 -0.20 -2.93
CA ASN A 373 -13.41 -0.02 -2.02
C ASN A 373 -13.44 -1.12 -0.95
N ARG A 374 -12.85 -2.24 -1.22
CA ARG A 374 -13.00 -3.47 -0.47
C ARG A 374 -11.72 -4.30 -0.47
N PRO A 375 -11.56 -5.26 0.45
CA PRO A 375 -10.53 -6.27 0.30
C PRO A 375 -10.82 -7.17 -0.91
N LEU A 376 -9.80 -7.87 -1.38
CA LEU A 376 -9.98 -8.95 -2.34
C LEU A 376 -10.91 -10.01 -1.76
N ASN A 377 -11.78 -10.59 -2.59
CA ASN A 377 -12.37 -11.87 -2.25
C ASN A 377 -11.32 -12.99 -2.44
N PHE A 378 -11.62 -14.18 -1.97
CA PHE A 378 -10.63 -15.25 -1.95
C PHE A 378 -10.20 -15.71 -3.36
N GLU A 379 -11.13 -15.76 -4.31
CA GLU A 379 -10.83 -16.12 -5.71
C GLU A 379 -9.93 -15.08 -6.39
N GLU A 380 -10.18 -13.78 -6.13
CA GLU A 380 -9.32 -12.70 -6.61
C GLU A 380 -7.93 -12.77 -5.99
N PHE A 381 -7.83 -13.08 -4.69
CA PHE A 381 -6.57 -13.30 -4.02
C PHE A 381 -5.80 -14.46 -4.66
N GLU A 382 -6.45 -15.62 -4.85
CA GLU A 382 -5.83 -16.77 -5.50
C GLU A 382 -5.35 -16.46 -6.93
N SER A 383 -6.11 -15.66 -7.67
CA SER A 383 -5.76 -15.28 -9.05
C SER A 383 -4.49 -14.43 -9.18
N LYS A 384 -4.06 -13.79 -8.09
CA LYS A 384 -2.84 -12.96 -8.01
C LYS A 384 -1.61 -13.73 -7.54
N ILE A 385 -1.75 -15.02 -7.25
CA ILE A 385 -0.64 -15.86 -6.76
C ILE A 385 0.14 -16.42 -7.93
N ASP A 386 1.41 -16.06 -8.01
CA ASP A 386 2.35 -16.74 -8.90
C ASP A 386 2.91 -17.98 -8.21
N GLN A 387 3.62 -17.83 -7.12
CA GLN A 387 4.10 -18.92 -6.27
C GLN A 387 3.85 -18.61 -4.79
N MET A 388 3.42 -19.63 -4.04
CA MET A 388 3.10 -19.47 -2.61
C MET A 388 3.65 -20.60 -1.76
N LEU A 389 4.30 -20.20 -0.67
CA LEU A 389 4.75 -21.08 0.41
C LEU A 389 3.85 -20.92 1.63
N PHE A 390 3.14 -21.97 2.00
CA PHE A 390 2.46 -22.05 3.29
C PHE A 390 3.43 -22.49 4.38
N VAL A 391 3.42 -21.79 5.50
CA VAL A 391 4.26 -22.12 6.66
C VAL A 391 3.36 -22.34 7.86
N SER A 392 3.37 -23.54 8.42
CA SER A 392 2.51 -23.90 9.54
C SER A 392 3.05 -25.09 10.33
N ALA A 393 2.77 -25.13 11.63
CA ALA A 393 2.95 -26.33 12.45
C ALA A 393 1.78 -27.33 12.29
N THR A 394 0.59 -26.82 11.93
CA THR A 394 -0.67 -27.55 11.84
C THR A 394 -1.45 -27.12 10.60
N PRO A 395 -0.99 -27.51 9.38
CA PRO A 395 -1.69 -27.14 8.13
C PRO A 395 -3.14 -27.59 8.17
N ASN A 396 -4.02 -26.81 7.56
CA ASN A 396 -5.45 -27.07 7.48
C ASN A 396 -5.80 -27.83 6.18
N VAL A 397 -7.04 -28.21 6.04
CA VAL A 397 -7.55 -28.97 4.87
C VAL A 397 -7.23 -28.26 3.55
N TYR A 398 -7.26 -26.92 3.53
CA TYR A 398 -6.98 -26.15 2.33
C TYR A 398 -5.53 -26.34 1.86
N GLU A 399 -4.54 -26.13 2.74
CA GLU A 399 -3.12 -26.29 2.40
C GLU A 399 -2.83 -27.73 1.98
N LEU A 400 -3.43 -28.71 2.70
CA LEU A 400 -3.24 -30.13 2.40
C LEU A 400 -3.90 -30.54 1.06
N SER A 401 -4.96 -29.88 0.64
CA SER A 401 -5.63 -30.15 -0.65
C SER A 401 -4.82 -29.71 -1.87
N LEU A 402 -3.83 -28.82 -1.68
CA LEU A 402 -2.97 -28.29 -2.73
C LEU A 402 -1.63 -29.06 -2.84
N ILE A 403 -1.39 -30.04 -1.96
CA ILE A 403 -0.23 -30.93 -2.05
C ILE A 403 -0.52 -31.98 -3.13
N HIS A 404 0.29 -31.98 -4.15
CA HIS A 404 0.24 -32.98 -5.23
C HIS A 404 1.19 -34.13 -4.97
#